data_44a73a56aa9805b1cec1e34e409dfcd7
#
_entry.id   44a73a56aa9805b1cec1e34e409dfcd7
#
_cell.length_a   1.000
_cell.length_b   1.000
_cell.length_c   1.000
_cell.angle_alpha   90.00
_cell.angle_beta   90.00
_cell.angle_gamma   90.00
#
_symmetry.space_group_name_H-M   'P 1'
#
loop_
_entity.id
_entity.type
_entity.pdbx_description
1 polymer ?
#
loop_
_entity_poly.entity_id
_entity_poly.type
_entity_poly.pdbx_seq_one_letter_code
_entity_poly.pdbx_strand_id
1 'polypeptide(L)'
;MARLTGIISKLNGSAGNLTFRQNGGQTIVSEKITQTTNSKTELQQKQRLKWANIIREYQVLKPYMKLAFGGTRNGHNDYNKFMSTNLSMTPVYLTKAEVNAGMCIVAPYEITHGILKSITVSGKGKKAVTDIRLGTLNITETTTVAEFSNAVVQNNKLYNYGDQITYFLVHQVVNEVTNIPMAEVDACCIVLNKSSEAKLLSLVDVRGFSVQEKHLAAQADNDFGNHGMAWIHSRKQSGKTLLSTQYLVCENSLLTEYQSKDAYMNAVLSYGGAKDAFLTPSYKVSSGSLKPSASVPSNPTPSNPDPVNPDPVKPNPVDPNPVNPDPVKPTPGGKKVLSLTAIPAEGGTM
;
A
#
# COMPACT_ATOMS: atom_id res chain seq x y z
N MET A 1 -5.63 -25.66 -17.29
CA MET A 1 -4.44 -25.75 -16.43
C MET A 1 -4.41 -27.12 -15.77
N ALA A 2 -3.29 -27.80 -15.83
CA ALA A 2 -3.09 -29.09 -15.15
C ALA A 2 -2.19 -28.91 -13.93
N ARG A 3 -2.35 -29.76 -12.92
CA ARG A 3 -1.47 -29.82 -11.75
C ARG A 3 -0.54 -31.02 -11.88
N LEU A 4 0.72 -30.82 -11.59
CA LEU A 4 1.70 -31.89 -11.55
C LEU A 4 1.70 -32.51 -10.15
N THR A 5 1.38 -33.79 -10.07
CA THR A 5 1.43 -34.58 -8.83
C THR A 5 2.43 -35.71 -9.02
N GLY A 6 3.39 -35.87 -8.13
CA GLY A 6 4.39 -36.94 -8.19
C GLY A 6 5.77 -36.52 -7.68
N ILE A 7 6.78 -37.33 -7.97
CA ILE A 7 8.16 -37.15 -7.48
C ILE A 7 8.77 -35.82 -7.97
N ILE A 8 8.36 -35.32 -9.14
CA ILE A 8 8.80 -34.02 -9.69
C ILE A 8 7.74 -32.98 -9.38
N SER A 9 7.70 -32.50 -8.15
CA SER A 9 6.66 -31.57 -7.69
C SER A 9 7.05 -30.08 -7.73
N LYS A 10 8.31 -29.75 -8.06
CA LYS A 10 8.81 -28.35 -8.03
C LYS A 10 9.55 -28.00 -9.32
N LEU A 11 8.85 -28.00 -10.43
CA LEU A 11 9.38 -27.47 -11.68
C LEU A 11 9.05 -25.98 -11.80
N ASN A 12 10.00 -25.20 -12.28
CA ASN A 12 9.82 -23.80 -12.63
C ASN A 12 10.55 -23.52 -13.94
N GLY A 13 9.93 -22.76 -14.85
CA GLY A 13 10.49 -22.44 -16.15
C GLY A 13 9.63 -22.90 -17.31
N SER A 14 10.21 -23.02 -18.49
CA SER A 14 9.53 -23.46 -19.73
C SER A 14 10.26 -24.62 -20.40
N ALA A 15 9.51 -25.56 -20.91
CA ALA A 15 10.04 -26.66 -21.71
C ALA A 15 9.12 -26.86 -22.95
N GLY A 16 9.65 -26.59 -24.13
CA GLY A 16 8.86 -26.60 -25.36
C GLY A 16 7.68 -25.64 -25.28
N ASN A 17 6.48 -26.13 -25.53
CA ASN A 17 5.24 -25.35 -25.44
C ASN A 17 4.63 -25.30 -24.06
N LEU A 18 5.31 -25.81 -23.03
CA LEU A 18 4.80 -25.82 -21.65
C LEU A 18 5.55 -24.82 -20.78
N THR A 19 4.80 -24.18 -19.89
CA THR A 19 5.32 -23.32 -18.82
C THR A 19 4.92 -23.90 -17.47
N PHE A 20 5.90 -24.05 -16.59
CA PHE A 20 5.76 -24.54 -15.22
C PHE A 20 5.88 -23.36 -14.25
N ARG A 21 4.92 -23.20 -13.37
CA ARG A 21 4.90 -22.13 -12.35
C ARG A 21 4.58 -22.69 -10.99
N GLN A 22 5.27 -22.19 -9.97
CA GLN A 22 4.96 -22.54 -8.58
C GLN A 22 3.86 -21.61 -8.05
N ASN A 23 2.82 -22.19 -7.46
CA ASN A 23 1.79 -21.44 -6.76
C ASN A 23 1.36 -22.18 -5.50
N GLY A 24 1.67 -21.63 -4.31
CA GLY A 24 1.29 -22.22 -3.04
C GLY A 24 1.84 -23.62 -2.78
N GLY A 25 3.06 -23.93 -3.27
CA GLY A 25 3.67 -25.25 -3.13
C GLY A 25 3.24 -26.26 -4.20
N GLN A 26 2.40 -25.86 -5.16
CA GLN A 26 1.96 -26.69 -6.28
C GLN A 26 2.59 -26.21 -7.60
N THR A 27 3.01 -27.15 -8.45
CA THR A 27 3.43 -26.82 -9.80
C THR A 27 2.22 -26.79 -10.72
N ILE A 28 1.96 -25.64 -11.32
CA ILE A 28 0.93 -25.43 -12.33
C ILE A 28 1.59 -25.52 -13.69
N VAL A 29 1.03 -26.36 -14.56
CA VAL A 29 1.46 -26.50 -15.95
C VAL A 29 0.45 -25.79 -16.84
N SER A 30 0.92 -24.94 -17.72
CA SER A 30 0.10 -24.25 -18.71
C SER A 30 0.82 -24.22 -20.05
N GLU A 31 0.07 -24.06 -21.12
CA GLU A 31 0.66 -23.78 -22.42
C GLU A 31 1.46 -22.48 -22.37
N LYS A 32 2.59 -22.47 -23.07
CA LYS A 32 3.44 -21.28 -23.21
C LYS A 32 2.71 -20.26 -24.08
N ILE A 33 2.47 -19.09 -23.50
CA ILE A 33 1.91 -17.96 -24.23
C ILE A 33 3.01 -17.37 -25.10
N THR A 34 2.91 -17.56 -26.41
CA THR A 34 3.89 -17.06 -27.38
C THR A 34 3.57 -15.65 -27.88
N GLN A 35 2.29 -15.28 -27.87
CA GLN A 35 1.83 -13.95 -28.24
C GLN A 35 0.84 -13.44 -27.21
N THR A 36 1.06 -12.24 -26.73
CA THR A 36 0.12 -11.54 -25.84
C THR A 36 -0.42 -10.31 -26.55
N THR A 37 -1.73 -10.30 -26.81
CA THR A 37 -2.41 -9.09 -27.23
C THR A 37 -2.96 -8.36 -26.02
N ASN A 38 -2.66 -7.06 -25.92
CA ASN A 38 -3.26 -6.23 -24.92
C ASN A 38 -4.61 -5.72 -25.45
N SER A 39 -5.68 -6.37 -25.09
CA SER A 39 -7.02 -6.07 -25.58
C SER A 39 -7.53 -4.68 -25.14
N LYS A 40 -6.86 -4.04 -24.18
CA LYS A 40 -7.23 -2.70 -23.65
C LYS A 40 -8.74 -2.54 -23.40
N THR A 41 -9.38 -3.61 -22.91
CA THR A 41 -10.81 -3.52 -22.60
C THR A 41 -11.08 -2.49 -21.53
N GLU A 42 -12.27 -1.92 -21.52
CA GLU A 42 -12.71 -0.92 -20.54
C GLU A 42 -12.48 -1.39 -19.10
N LEU A 43 -12.87 -2.62 -18.78
CA LEU A 43 -12.68 -3.20 -17.45
C LEU A 43 -11.20 -3.30 -17.05
N GLN A 44 -10.32 -3.69 -17.99
CA GLN A 44 -8.88 -3.73 -17.73
C GLN A 44 -8.30 -2.34 -17.49
N GLN A 45 -8.74 -1.33 -18.24
CA GLN A 45 -8.29 0.04 -18.06
C GLN A 45 -8.76 0.60 -16.71
N LYS A 46 -10.03 0.43 -16.36
CA LYS A 46 -10.56 0.82 -15.05
C LYS A 46 -9.77 0.19 -13.90
N GLN A 47 -9.44 -1.10 -14.04
CA GLN A 47 -8.66 -1.79 -13.03
C GLN A 47 -7.24 -1.21 -12.91
N ARG A 48 -6.56 -0.92 -14.01
CA ARG A 48 -5.22 -0.30 -14.01
C ARG A 48 -5.20 1.04 -13.29
N LEU A 49 -6.22 1.88 -13.51
CA LEU A 49 -6.31 3.18 -12.86
C LEU A 49 -6.39 3.06 -11.34
N LYS A 50 -7.13 2.07 -10.83
CA LYS A 50 -7.23 1.82 -9.39
C LYS A 50 -5.92 1.26 -8.79
N TRP A 51 -5.17 0.47 -9.56
CA TRP A 51 -3.97 -0.21 -9.06
C TRP A 51 -2.78 0.73 -8.89
N ALA A 52 -2.69 1.76 -9.66
CA ALA A 52 -1.49 2.58 -9.77
C ALA A 52 -1.02 3.14 -8.41
N ASN A 53 -1.89 3.88 -7.73
CA ASN A 53 -1.55 4.47 -6.43
C ASN A 53 -1.38 3.41 -5.33
N ILE A 54 -2.25 2.37 -5.31
CA ILE A 54 -2.21 1.31 -4.30
C ILE A 54 -0.86 0.58 -4.35
N ILE A 55 -0.35 0.28 -5.56
CA ILE A 55 0.98 -0.34 -5.72
C ILE A 55 2.07 0.58 -5.17
N ARG A 56 2.00 1.88 -5.47
CA ARG A 56 3.00 2.85 -5.01
C ARG A 56 2.99 2.97 -3.49
N GLU A 57 1.84 3.12 -2.88
CA GLU A 57 1.73 3.19 -1.43
C GLU A 57 2.19 1.89 -0.74
N TYR A 58 1.86 0.72 -1.33
CA TYR A 58 2.42 -0.53 -0.85
C TYR A 58 3.95 -0.58 -0.93
N GLN A 59 4.56 -0.08 -2.01
CA GLN A 59 6.01 -0.06 -2.16
C GLN A 59 6.70 0.77 -1.06
N VAL A 60 6.10 1.89 -0.67
CA VAL A 60 6.57 2.76 0.41
C VAL A 60 6.39 2.06 1.77
N LEU A 61 5.25 1.41 1.99
CA LEU A 61 4.94 0.68 3.23
C LEU A 61 5.67 -0.67 3.35
N LYS A 62 6.15 -1.24 2.24
CA LYS A 62 6.70 -2.62 2.15
C LYS A 62 7.73 -2.97 3.23
N PRO A 63 8.68 -2.11 3.63
CA PRO A 63 9.63 -2.42 4.68
C PRO A 63 8.97 -2.80 6.01
N TYR A 64 7.77 -2.30 6.25
CA TYR A 64 7.00 -2.44 7.49
C TYR A 64 5.87 -3.48 7.39
N MET A 65 5.55 -3.95 6.17
CA MET A 65 4.36 -4.76 5.89
C MET A 65 4.55 -6.26 6.15
N LYS A 66 5.70 -6.70 6.68
CA LYS A 66 5.92 -8.11 6.99
C LYS A 66 4.94 -8.55 8.09
N LEU A 67 4.12 -9.57 7.77
CA LEU A 67 3.04 -10.10 8.62
C LEU A 67 1.83 -9.16 8.79
N ALA A 68 1.78 -8.00 8.15
CA ALA A 68 0.69 -7.03 8.30
C ALA A 68 -0.70 -7.60 7.94
N PHE A 69 -0.74 -8.62 7.07
CA PHE A 69 -1.96 -9.35 6.69
C PHE A 69 -1.88 -10.84 7.06
N GLY A 70 -1.12 -11.19 8.09
CA GLY A 70 -0.96 -12.55 8.59
C GLY A 70 0.03 -13.41 7.81
N GLY A 71 0.89 -12.78 7.01
CA GLY A 71 1.98 -13.45 6.28
C GLY A 71 1.52 -14.31 5.10
N THR A 72 2.43 -15.09 4.56
CA THR A 72 2.16 -15.97 3.41
C THR A 72 1.46 -17.25 3.84
N ARG A 73 0.26 -17.46 3.31
CA ARG A 73 -0.51 -18.69 3.48
C ARG A 73 -1.21 -19.08 2.19
N ASN A 74 -1.05 -20.32 1.75
CA ASN A 74 -1.69 -20.86 0.54
C ASN A 74 -1.45 -20.01 -0.73
N GLY A 75 -0.23 -19.47 -0.90
CA GLY A 75 0.12 -18.63 -2.05
C GLY A 75 -0.35 -17.17 -1.97
N HIS A 76 -1.10 -16.81 -0.93
CA HIS A 76 -1.46 -15.43 -0.67
C HIS A 76 -0.44 -14.80 0.26
N ASN A 77 0.27 -13.80 -0.21
CA ASN A 77 1.21 -12.99 0.56
C ASN A 77 0.58 -11.66 0.99
N ASP A 78 1.25 -10.93 1.86
CA ASP A 78 0.77 -9.64 2.35
C ASP A 78 0.47 -8.64 1.22
N TYR A 79 1.27 -8.64 0.14
CA TYR A 79 1.03 -7.82 -1.05
C TYR A 79 -0.32 -8.13 -1.69
N ASN A 80 -0.61 -9.40 -1.99
CA ASN A 80 -1.86 -9.78 -2.65
C ASN A 80 -3.08 -9.42 -1.79
N LYS A 81 -2.97 -9.59 -0.47
CA LYS A 81 -4.03 -9.23 0.48
C LYS A 81 -4.22 -7.72 0.54
N PHE A 82 -3.14 -6.94 0.69
CA PHE A 82 -3.19 -5.48 0.65
C PHE A 82 -3.88 -4.98 -0.62
N MET A 83 -3.46 -5.50 -1.78
CA MET A 83 -4.04 -5.13 -3.07
C MET A 83 -5.53 -5.46 -3.13
N SER A 84 -5.93 -6.69 -2.78
CA SER A 84 -7.33 -7.12 -2.88
C SER A 84 -8.25 -6.33 -1.95
N THR A 85 -7.79 -6.02 -0.74
CA THR A 85 -8.56 -5.25 0.24
C THR A 85 -8.74 -3.81 -0.23
N ASN A 86 -7.68 -3.18 -0.72
CA ASN A 86 -7.69 -1.75 -1.04
C ASN A 86 -8.23 -1.40 -2.43
N LEU A 87 -8.39 -2.38 -3.34
CA LEU A 87 -8.96 -2.15 -4.67
C LEU A 87 -10.40 -1.62 -4.68
N SER A 88 -11.17 -1.92 -3.63
CA SER A 88 -12.54 -1.42 -3.43
C SER A 88 -12.61 -0.12 -2.63
N MET A 89 -11.47 0.31 -2.08
CA MET A 89 -11.37 1.53 -1.29
C MET A 89 -11.39 2.78 -2.17
N THR A 90 -11.12 3.90 -1.56
CA THR A 90 -11.08 5.22 -2.20
C THR A 90 -10.14 5.23 -3.40
N PRO A 91 -10.64 5.47 -4.62
CA PRO A 91 -9.79 5.50 -5.80
C PRO A 91 -8.94 6.77 -5.83
N VAL A 92 -7.69 6.62 -6.29
CA VAL A 92 -6.79 7.72 -6.64
C VAL A 92 -6.38 7.54 -8.09
N TYR A 93 -6.61 8.54 -8.91
CA TYR A 93 -6.42 8.45 -10.36
C TYR A 93 -5.12 9.13 -10.76
N LEU A 94 -4.12 8.33 -11.12
CA LEU A 94 -2.83 8.79 -11.61
C LEU A 94 -2.73 8.58 -13.12
N THR A 95 -2.20 9.56 -13.83
CA THR A 95 -1.85 9.43 -15.25
C THR A 95 -0.66 8.49 -15.41
N LYS A 96 -0.47 7.96 -16.61
CA LYS A 96 0.67 7.09 -16.93
C LYS A 96 2.02 7.80 -16.70
N ALA A 97 2.10 9.10 -16.96
CA ALA A 97 3.30 9.90 -16.74
C ALA A 97 3.62 10.01 -15.24
N GLU A 98 2.64 10.32 -14.41
CA GLU A 98 2.77 10.41 -12.94
C GLU A 98 3.18 9.07 -12.33
N VAL A 99 2.58 7.97 -12.77
CA VAL A 99 2.96 6.62 -12.33
C VAL A 99 4.40 6.31 -12.70
N ASN A 100 4.84 6.61 -13.93
CA ASN A 100 6.21 6.39 -14.36
C ASN A 100 7.21 7.26 -13.60
N ALA A 101 6.81 8.46 -13.22
CA ALA A 101 7.60 9.38 -12.40
C ALA A 101 7.66 8.98 -10.91
N GLY A 102 6.92 7.95 -10.50
CA GLY A 102 6.95 7.44 -9.13
C GLY A 102 6.01 8.14 -8.16
N MET A 103 5.03 8.89 -8.67
CA MET A 103 4.04 9.57 -7.86
C MET A 103 3.31 8.63 -6.92
N CYS A 104 3.06 9.11 -5.70
CA CYS A 104 2.27 8.43 -4.68
C CYS A 104 1.45 9.46 -3.90
N ILE A 105 0.15 9.27 -3.85
CA ILE A 105 -0.75 10.09 -3.04
C ILE A 105 -1.17 9.27 -1.83
N VAL A 106 -0.88 9.78 -0.63
CA VAL A 106 -1.24 9.15 0.64
C VAL A 106 -2.76 9.08 0.76
N ALA A 107 -3.29 7.88 0.89
CA ALA A 107 -4.72 7.60 0.88
C ALA A 107 -5.14 6.72 2.08
N PRO A 108 -6.43 6.72 2.48
CA PRO A 108 -6.91 6.01 3.67
C PRO A 108 -7.06 4.51 3.42
N TYR A 109 -5.95 3.83 3.09
CA TYR A 109 -5.93 2.39 2.86
C TYR A 109 -5.85 1.60 4.16
N GLU A 110 -6.37 0.37 4.11
CA GLU A 110 -6.14 -0.63 5.16
C GLU A 110 -4.69 -1.09 5.09
N ILE A 111 -3.95 -0.87 6.19
CA ILE A 111 -2.52 -1.19 6.26
C ILE A 111 -2.23 -2.45 7.06
N THR A 112 -3.15 -2.87 7.93
CA THR A 112 -3.05 -4.14 8.64
C THR A 112 -4.42 -4.81 8.74
N HIS A 113 -4.42 -6.14 8.69
CA HIS A 113 -5.62 -6.96 8.87
C HIS A 113 -5.38 -8.06 9.91
N GLY A 114 -6.24 -8.10 10.93
CA GLY A 114 -6.09 -9.07 11.99
C GLY A 114 -7.33 -9.25 12.85
N ILE A 115 -7.19 -10.03 13.92
CA ILE A 115 -8.30 -10.43 14.80
C ILE A 115 -8.33 -9.68 16.13
N LEU A 116 -7.28 -8.91 16.46
CA LEU A 116 -7.32 -8.07 17.65
C LEU A 116 -8.29 -6.91 17.42
N LYS A 117 -8.83 -6.39 18.51
CA LYS A 117 -9.68 -5.21 18.43
C LYS A 117 -8.93 -4.05 17.76
N SER A 118 -9.55 -3.43 16.79
CA SER A 118 -9.04 -2.23 16.13
C SER A 118 -8.95 -1.06 17.12
N ILE A 119 -7.91 -0.26 16.97
CA ILE A 119 -7.78 1.01 17.68
C ILE A 119 -8.64 2.02 16.92
N THR A 120 -9.64 2.54 17.58
CA THR A 120 -10.52 3.55 16.98
C THR A 120 -9.87 4.92 17.15
N VAL A 121 -9.79 5.69 16.06
CA VAL A 121 -9.24 7.04 16.06
C VAL A 121 -10.37 8.01 15.72
N SER A 122 -10.54 9.01 16.57
CA SER A 122 -11.43 10.15 16.34
C SER A 122 -10.61 11.38 15.95
N GLY A 123 -11.16 12.20 15.06
CA GLY A 123 -10.43 13.37 14.53
C GLY A 123 -9.37 13.00 13.49
N LYS A 124 -8.64 14.01 13.02
CA LYS A 124 -7.56 13.89 12.03
C LYS A 124 -6.42 14.85 12.38
N GLY A 125 -5.22 14.57 11.88
CA GLY A 125 -4.06 15.39 12.12
C GLY A 125 -3.81 15.61 13.61
N LYS A 126 -3.55 16.82 14.02
CA LYS A 126 -3.31 17.20 15.42
C LYS A 126 -4.49 16.94 16.38
N LYS A 127 -5.69 16.68 15.83
CA LYS A 127 -6.89 16.32 16.61
C LYS A 127 -7.14 14.82 16.66
N ALA A 128 -6.24 14.00 16.13
CA ALA A 128 -6.39 12.55 16.12
C ALA A 128 -6.18 11.99 17.54
N VAL A 129 -7.24 11.40 18.10
CA VAL A 129 -7.25 10.81 19.44
C VAL A 129 -7.68 9.36 19.33
N THR A 130 -6.89 8.45 19.91
CA THR A 130 -7.21 7.02 19.94
C THR A 130 -8.17 6.66 21.06
N ASP A 131 -8.74 5.45 21.04
CA ASP A 131 -9.54 4.90 22.15
C ASP A 131 -8.67 4.29 23.27
N ILE A 132 -7.33 4.40 23.19
CA ILE A 132 -6.40 3.92 24.22
C ILE A 132 -6.35 4.92 25.37
N ARG A 133 -6.89 4.53 26.52
CA ARG A 133 -6.92 5.36 27.73
C ARG A 133 -5.59 5.29 28.47
N LEU A 134 -5.10 6.46 28.90
CA LEU A 134 -3.86 6.59 29.70
C LEU A 134 -4.14 7.03 31.14
N GLY A 135 -5.41 7.22 31.51
CA GLY A 135 -5.80 7.64 32.87
C GLY A 135 -5.25 9.02 33.22
N THR A 136 -4.44 9.10 34.25
CA THR A 136 -3.82 10.35 34.72
C THR A 136 -2.41 10.58 34.22
N LEU A 137 -1.89 9.66 33.37
CA LEU A 137 -0.54 9.79 32.83
C LEU A 137 -0.44 10.98 31.88
N ASN A 138 0.55 11.83 32.10
CA ASN A 138 1.04 12.77 31.09
C ASN A 138 2.38 12.30 30.59
N ILE A 139 2.56 12.28 29.25
CA ILE A 139 3.82 11.88 28.63
C ILE A 139 4.75 13.08 28.59
N THR A 140 5.91 12.94 29.24
CA THR A 140 6.99 13.92 29.31
C THR A 140 8.30 13.28 28.89
N GLU A 141 9.37 14.07 28.79
CA GLU A 141 10.72 13.55 28.48
C GLU A 141 11.27 12.58 29.54
N THR A 142 10.73 12.62 30.75
CA THR A 142 11.13 11.74 31.86
C THR A 142 10.28 10.47 31.94
N THR A 143 9.12 10.42 31.25
CA THR A 143 8.21 9.29 31.29
C THR A 143 8.90 8.02 30.83
N THR A 144 8.82 6.98 31.67
CA THR A 144 9.39 5.67 31.36
C THR A 144 8.42 4.80 30.57
N VAL A 145 8.98 3.79 29.89
CA VAL A 145 8.18 2.75 29.22
C VAL A 145 7.31 2.00 30.21
N ALA A 146 7.79 1.79 31.44
CA ALA A 146 7.03 1.12 32.51
C ALA A 146 5.78 1.93 32.88
N GLU A 147 5.92 3.24 33.08
CA GLU A 147 4.79 4.13 33.41
C GLU A 147 3.74 4.15 32.30
N PHE A 148 4.18 4.30 31.04
CA PHE A 148 3.30 4.23 29.88
C PHE A 148 2.60 2.85 29.78
N SER A 149 3.34 1.76 29.93
CA SER A 149 2.79 0.40 29.83
C SER A 149 1.78 0.12 30.92
N ASN A 150 2.07 0.55 32.16
CA ASN A 150 1.15 0.44 33.28
C ASN A 150 -0.14 1.24 33.04
N ALA A 151 -0.02 2.47 32.53
CA ALA A 151 -1.18 3.29 32.19
C ALA A 151 -2.05 2.63 31.12
N VAL A 152 -1.46 2.10 30.05
CA VAL A 152 -2.19 1.40 28.99
C VAL A 152 -2.88 0.15 29.53
N VAL A 153 -2.16 -0.75 30.23
CA VAL A 153 -2.71 -2.04 30.67
C VAL A 153 -3.76 -1.88 31.76
N GLN A 154 -3.58 -0.94 32.69
CA GLN A 154 -4.52 -0.70 33.79
C GLN A 154 -5.83 -0.06 33.32
N ASN A 155 -5.78 0.81 32.33
CA ASN A 155 -6.96 1.54 31.86
C ASN A 155 -7.66 0.88 30.67
N ASN A 156 -7.09 -0.21 30.09
CA ASN A 156 -7.65 -0.87 28.91
C ASN A 156 -7.55 -2.40 29.03
N LYS A 157 -8.69 -3.05 29.25
CA LYS A 157 -8.79 -4.50 29.49
C LYS A 157 -8.26 -5.40 28.38
N LEU A 158 -8.06 -4.85 27.16
CA LEU A 158 -7.67 -5.61 25.98
C LEU A 158 -6.17 -5.68 25.77
N TYR A 159 -5.40 -4.89 26.51
CA TYR A 159 -3.95 -4.83 26.41
C TYR A 159 -3.29 -5.63 27.53
N ASN A 160 -2.21 -6.34 27.19
CA ASN A 160 -1.40 -7.10 28.12
C ASN A 160 0.06 -6.64 28.05
N TYR A 161 0.82 -6.87 29.12
CA TYR A 161 2.27 -6.73 29.03
C TYR A 161 2.83 -7.70 27.98
N GLY A 162 3.76 -7.25 27.17
CA GLY A 162 4.28 -7.94 26.00
C GLY A 162 3.56 -7.63 24.69
N ASP A 163 2.40 -6.97 24.75
CA ASP A 163 1.78 -6.41 23.55
C ASP A 163 2.62 -5.27 22.99
N GLN A 164 2.43 -4.97 21.72
CA GLN A 164 3.16 -3.93 21.03
C GLN A 164 2.17 -2.93 20.43
N ILE A 165 2.46 -1.65 20.59
CA ILE A 165 1.78 -0.56 19.91
C ILE A 165 2.76 0.03 18.90
N THR A 166 2.39 0.01 17.63
CA THR A 166 3.17 0.58 16.54
C THR A 166 2.45 1.82 16.01
N TYR A 167 3.17 2.92 15.87
CA TYR A 167 2.68 4.13 15.23
C TYR A 167 3.30 4.26 13.86
N PHE A 168 2.47 4.59 12.88
CA PHE A 168 2.86 4.96 11.53
C PHE A 168 2.47 6.39 11.25
N LEU A 169 3.36 7.11 10.63
CA LEU A 169 3.12 8.41 10.04
C LEU A 169 3.63 8.38 8.60
N VAL A 170 2.70 8.47 7.66
CA VAL A 170 2.99 8.52 6.23
C VAL A 170 2.87 9.97 5.78
N HIS A 171 3.98 10.59 5.47
CA HIS A 171 4.05 11.97 4.99
C HIS A 171 3.80 12.03 3.50
N GLN A 172 3.00 13.00 3.08
CA GLN A 172 2.95 13.42 1.69
C GLN A 172 4.07 14.44 1.48
N VAL A 173 5.09 14.06 0.75
CA VAL A 173 6.23 14.94 0.42
C VAL A 173 6.23 15.27 -1.07
N VAL A 174 6.90 16.34 -1.44
CA VAL A 174 7.13 16.71 -2.83
C VAL A 174 8.61 16.55 -3.11
N ASN A 175 8.95 15.80 -4.13
CA ASN A 175 10.34 15.69 -4.59
C ASN A 175 10.80 17.05 -5.11
N GLU A 176 11.83 17.62 -4.51
CA GLU A 176 12.31 18.97 -4.82
C GLU A 176 12.82 19.13 -6.27
N VAL A 177 13.32 18.04 -6.87
CA VAL A 177 13.88 18.06 -8.22
C VAL A 177 12.80 17.92 -9.28
N THR A 178 11.86 16.99 -9.07
CA THR A 178 10.83 16.63 -10.06
C THR A 178 9.48 17.31 -9.81
N ASN A 179 9.31 17.94 -8.67
CA ASN A 179 8.06 18.53 -8.18
C ASN A 179 6.88 17.52 -8.16
N ILE A 180 7.19 16.24 -7.93
CA ILE A 180 6.21 15.16 -7.93
C ILE A 180 5.85 14.78 -6.50
N PRO A 181 4.56 14.68 -6.15
CA PRO A 181 4.11 14.16 -4.87
C PRO A 181 4.54 12.72 -4.65
N MET A 182 5.19 12.47 -3.54
CA MET A 182 5.66 11.16 -3.09
C MET A 182 5.21 10.92 -1.65
N ALA A 183 5.37 9.70 -1.17
CA ALA A 183 5.08 9.36 0.22
C ALA A 183 6.35 8.85 0.91
N GLU A 184 6.53 9.24 2.17
CA GLU A 184 7.58 8.76 3.06
C GLU A 184 6.96 8.25 4.36
N VAL A 185 7.60 7.27 5.00
CA VAL A 185 7.06 6.62 6.20
C VAL A 185 8.03 6.74 7.36
N ASP A 186 7.52 7.31 8.45
CA ASP A 186 8.09 7.18 9.78
C ASP A 186 7.30 6.13 10.56
N ALA A 187 8.01 5.20 11.19
CA ALA A 187 7.39 4.20 12.03
C ALA A 187 8.19 4.01 13.31
N CYS A 188 7.47 3.90 14.41
CA CYS A 188 8.06 3.54 15.67
C CYS A 188 7.16 2.57 16.43
N CYS A 189 7.72 1.76 17.31
CA CYS A 189 6.95 0.81 18.08
C CYS A 189 7.45 0.72 19.52
N ILE A 190 6.52 0.41 20.41
CA ILE A 190 6.79 0.16 21.82
C ILE A 190 6.21 -1.18 22.24
N VAL A 191 6.99 -1.96 22.96
CA VAL A 191 6.53 -3.17 23.64
C VAL A 191 6.12 -2.79 25.05
N LEU A 192 4.90 -3.13 25.46
CA LEU A 192 4.39 -2.86 26.79
C LEU A 192 5.16 -3.69 27.82
N ASN A 193 6.02 -3.03 28.60
CA ASN A 193 6.90 -3.68 29.57
C ASN A 193 6.71 -3.04 30.94
N LYS A 194 6.36 -3.86 31.93
CA LYS A 194 6.07 -3.42 33.30
C LYS A 194 7.28 -2.83 34.05
N SER A 195 8.49 -3.23 33.68
CA SER A 195 9.71 -2.91 34.44
C SER A 195 10.78 -2.15 33.65
N SER A 196 10.46 -1.69 32.44
CA SER A 196 11.45 -0.98 31.64
C SER A 196 11.62 0.47 32.09
N GLU A 197 12.82 0.82 32.54
CA GLU A 197 13.20 2.18 32.96
C GLU A 197 13.63 3.08 31.78
N ALA A 198 13.64 2.52 30.55
CA ALA A 198 13.96 3.32 29.37
C ALA A 198 12.97 4.47 29.20
N LYS A 199 13.46 5.63 28.80
CA LYS A 199 12.61 6.79 28.51
C LYS A 199 11.77 6.54 27.27
N LEU A 200 10.46 6.75 27.38
CA LEU A 200 9.51 6.49 26.29
C LEU A 200 9.88 7.27 25.01
N LEU A 201 10.05 8.58 25.14
CA LEU A 201 10.31 9.48 23.99
C LEU A 201 11.70 9.30 23.36
N SER A 202 12.59 8.51 23.97
CA SER A 202 13.83 8.11 23.31
C SER A 202 13.64 6.96 22.31
N LEU A 203 12.52 6.23 22.41
CA LEU A 203 12.21 5.04 21.61
C LEU A 203 11.10 5.30 20.60
N VAL A 204 10.20 6.21 20.88
CA VAL A 204 9.03 6.51 20.06
C VAL A 204 8.97 7.98 19.64
N ASP A 205 8.19 8.24 18.62
CA ASP A 205 7.98 9.60 18.12
C ASP A 205 6.88 10.31 18.94
N VAL A 206 7.18 11.45 19.50
CA VAL A 206 6.24 12.29 20.25
C VAL A 206 5.01 12.66 19.42
N ARG A 207 5.15 12.75 18.08
CA ARG A 207 4.05 13.07 17.18
C ARG A 207 2.87 12.08 17.28
N GLY A 208 3.16 10.81 17.60
CA GLY A 208 2.13 9.76 17.76
C GLY A 208 1.97 9.26 19.19
N PHE A 209 2.83 9.71 20.12
CA PHE A 209 2.81 9.33 21.53
C PHE A 209 2.68 10.57 22.42
N SER A 210 1.54 11.23 22.27
CA SER A 210 1.12 12.37 23.09
C SER A 210 -0.19 12.05 23.81
N VAL A 211 -0.63 12.94 24.69
CA VAL A 211 -1.86 12.78 25.46
C VAL A 211 -2.84 13.90 25.15
N GLN A 212 -4.04 13.53 24.75
CA GLN A 212 -5.19 14.43 24.65
C GLN A 212 -6.39 13.76 25.34
N GLU A 213 -7.10 14.49 26.17
CA GLU A 213 -8.31 14.00 26.86
C GLU A 213 -8.11 12.66 27.61
N LYS A 214 -6.92 12.46 28.21
CA LYS A 214 -6.52 11.23 28.91
C LYS A 214 -6.39 9.98 27.99
N HIS A 215 -6.29 10.19 26.69
CA HIS A 215 -6.08 9.14 25.70
C HIS A 215 -4.75 9.33 24.96
N LEU A 216 -4.23 8.24 24.43
CA LEU A 216 -3.11 8.29 23.49
C LEU A 216 -3.57 9.00 22.21
N ALA A 217 -2.80 9.98 21.77
CA ALA A 217 -3.19 10.86 20.69
C ALA A 217 -2.00 11.34 19.86
N ALA A 218 -2.28 11.97 18.74
CA ALA A 218 -1.33 12.77 18.02
C ALA A 218 -0.96 14.04 18.83
N GLN A 219 0.23 14.59 18.60
CA GLN A 219 0.68 15.80 19.24
C GLN A 219 -0.13 17.01 18.76
N ALA A 220 -0.77 17.72 19.67
CA ALA A 220 -1.69 18.82 19.37
C ALA A 220 -0.99 20.05 18.73
N ASP A 221 0.25 20.30 19.10
CA ASP A 221 1.01 21.49 18.67
C ASP A 221 1.84 21.24 17.40
N ASN A 222 1.77 20.03 16.81
CA ASN A 222 2.52 19.69 15.62
C ASN A 222 1.73 20.01 14.35
N ASP A 223 2.39 20.55 13.35
CA ASP A 223 1.87 20.60 11.99
C ASP A 223 2.34 19.37 11.22
N PHE A 224 1.39 18.50 10.90
CA PHE A 224 1.68 17.27 10.16
C PHE A 224 1.71 17.47 8.63
N GLY A 225 1.28 18.61 8.14
CA GLY A 225 1.06 18.82 6.71
C GLY A 225 0.05 17.81 6.13
N ASN A 226 0.22 17.47 4.87
CA ASN A 226 -0.54 16.35 4.24
C ASN A 226 0.05 15.01 4.69
N HIS A 227 -0.77 14.15 5.29
CA HIS A 227 -0.30 12.90 5.89
C HIS A 227 -1.39 11.84 6.03
N GLY A 228 -0.98 10.64 6.39
CA GLY A 228 -1.81 9.57 6.94
C GLY A 228 -1.15 9.01 8.19
N MET A 229 -1.91 8.72 9.25
CA MET A 229 -1.40 8.14 10.48
C MET A 229 -2.20 6.93 10.92
N ALA A 230 -1.56 6.02 11.67
CA ALA A 230 -2.22 4.86 12.26
C ALA A 230 -1.51 4.37 13.50
N TRP A 231 -2.27 3.83 14.44
CA TRP A 231 -1.78 3.07 15.59
C TRP A 231 -2.21 1.63 15.44
N ILE A 232 -1.28 0.69 15.58
CA ILE A 232 -1.50 -0.75 15.37
C ILE A 232 -1.21 -1.47 16.66
N HIS A 233 -2.15 -2.29 17.12
CA HIS A 233 -1.95 -3.22 18.21
C HIS A 233 -1.48 -4.56 17.68
N SER A 234 -0.40 -5.09 18.22
CA SER A 234 0.07 -6.43 17.92
C SER A 234 0.39 -7.22 19.18
N ARG A 235 0.21 -8.53 19.11
CA ARG A 235 0.45 -9.48 20.20
C ARG A 235 1.11 -10.73 19.67
N LYS A 236 2.17 -11.20 20.33
CA LYS A 236 2.74 -12.52 20.10
C LYS A 236 2.03 -13.56 20.95
N GLN A 237 1.42 -14.55 20.32
CA GLN A 237 0.73 -15.64 21.02
C GLN A 237 0.99 -16.96 20.29
N SER A 238 1.52 -17.96 21.02
CA SER A 238 1.79 -19.31 20.48
C SER A 238 2.60 -19.30 19.17
N GLY A 239 3.65 -18.48 19.11
CA GLY A 239 4.53 -18.36 17.94
C GLY A 239 3.91 -17.61 16.75
N LYS A 240 2.69 -17.06 16.87
CA LYS A 240 2.02 -16.26 15.86
C LYS A 240 1.95 -14.81 16.31
N THR A 241 2.02 -13.89 15.35
CA THR A 241 1.73 -12.48 15.57
C THR A 241 0.27 -12.22 15.23
N LEU A 242 -0.50 -11.78 16.22
CA LEU A 242 -1.87 -11.31 16.05
C LEU A 242 -1.82 -9.79 15.89
N LEU A 243 -2.68 -9.25 15.04
CA LEU A 243 -2.74 -7.82 14.71
C LEU A 243 -4.16 -7.29 14.85
N SER A 244 -4.28 -6.00 15.07
CA SER A 244 -5.54 -5.27 14.87
C SER A 244 -5.69 -4.89 13.39
N THR A 245 -6.93 -4.78 12.91
CA THR A 245 -7.20 -4.21 11.59
C THR A 245 -7.14 -2.69 11.68
N GLN A 246 -6.31 -2.03 10.84
CA GLN A 246 -6.13 -0.60 10.88
C GLN A 246 -6.09 0.03 9.50
N TYR A 247 -6.67 1.22 9.42
CA TYR A 247 -6.66 2.09 8.26
C TYR A 247 -5.82 3.33 8.55
N LEU A 248 -5.22 3.90 7.51
CA LEU A 248 -4.61 5.23 7.63
C LEU A 248 -5.70 6.27 7.83
N VAL A 249 -5.58 7.06 8.89
CA VAL A 249 -6.38 8.25 9.11
C VAL A 249 -5.69 9.40 8.38
N CYS A 250 -6.22 9.76 7.22
CA CYS A 250 -5.59 10.72 6.32
C CYS A 250 -6.18 12.13 6.47
N GLU A 251 -5.28 13.10 6.47
CA GLU A 251 -5.55 14.51 6.21
C GLU A 251 -4.64 14.94 5.06
N ASN A 252 -5.18 14.90 3.83
CA ASN A 252 -4.41 15.13 2.62
C ASN A 252 -5.28 15.92 1.60
N SER A 253 -4.91 17.16 1.36
CA SER A 253 -5.63 18.05 0.44
C SER A 253 -5.58 17.58 -1.01
N LEU A 254 -4.51 16.87 -1.40
CA LEU A 254 -4.35 16.34 -2.75
C LEU A 254 -5.37 15.25 -3.09
N LEU A 255 -5.92 14.55 -2.09
CA LEU A 255 -6.91 13.51 -2.34
C LEU A 255 -8.12 14.04 -3.12
N THR A 256 -8.60 15.23 -2.81
CA THR A 256 -9.75 15.82 -3.50
C THR A 256 -9.48 16.02 -4.99
N GLU A 257 -8.28 16.46 -5.34
CA GLU A 257 -7.84 16.66 -6.71
C GLU A 257 -7.78 15.33 -7.47
N TYR A 258 -7.05 14.36 -6.91
CA TYR A 258 -6.80 13.05 -7.55
C TYR A 258 -7.99 12.07 -7.50
N GLN A 259 -9.06 12.43 -6.82
CA GLN A 259 -10.36 11.73 -6.84
C GLN A 259 -11.38 12.40 -7.75
N SER A 260 -11.02 13.53 -8.31
CA SER A 260 -11.91 14.31 -9.17
C SER A 260 -12.26 13.60 -10.47
N LYS A 261 -13.33 14.05 -11.11
CA LYS A 261 -13.73 13.57 -12.43
C LYS A 261 -12.67 13.92 -13.49
N ASP A 262 -12.03 15.06 -13.35
CA ASP A 262 -10.99 15.51 -14.28
C ASP A 262 -9.73 14.66 -14.16
N ALA A 263 -9.29 14.32 -12.93
CA ALA A 263 -8.20 13.39 -12.70
C ALA A 263 -8.50 12.01 -13.31
N TYR A 264 -9.73 11.50 -13.13
CA TYR A 264 -10.17 10.26 -13.77
C TYR A 264 -10.06 10.32 -15.29
N MET A 265 -10.58 11.38 -15.91
CA MET A 265 -10.55 11.53 -17.37
C MET A 265 -9.13 11.67 -17.91
N ASN A 266 -8.29 12.45 -17.25
CA ASN A 266 -6.88 12.61 -17.61
C ASN A 266 -6.12 11.26 -17.50
N ALA A 267 -6.36 10.51 -16.44
CA ALA A 267 -5.80 9.18 -16.27
C ALA A 267 -6.23 8.24 -17.40
N VAL A 268 -7.54 8.17 -17.72
CA VAL A 268 -8.08 7.37 -18.83
C VAL A 268 -7.38 7.69 -20.14
N LEU A 269 -7.32 8.96 -20.50
CA LEU A 269 -6.70 9.42 -21.75
C LEU A 269 -5.22 9.07 -21.82
N SER A 270 -4.51 9.20 -20.70
CA SER A 270 -3.07 8.91 -20.62
C SER A 270 -2.74 7.42 -20.89
N TYR A 271 -3.68 6.51 -20.63
CA TYR A 271 -3.55 5.09 -20.93
C TYR A 271 -4.11 4.69 -22.30
N GLY A 272 -4.47 5.66 -23.13
CA GLY A 272 -4.98 5.44 -24.48
C GLY A 272 -6.44 4.97 -24.52
N GLY A 273 -7.24 5.34 -23.51
CA GLY A 273 -8.69 5.15 -23.49
C GLY A 273 -9.38 6.25 -24.29
N ALA A 274 -10.50 5.92 -24.94
CA ALA A 274 -11.39 6.91 -25.52
C ALA A 274 -12.32 7.49 -24.44
N LYS A 275 -12.64 8.78 -24.53
CA LYS A 275 -13.56 9.44 -23.58
C LYS A 275 -14.88 8.68 -23.40
N ASP A 276 -15.44 8.19 -24.48
CA ASP A 276 -16.79 7.60 -24.50
C ASP A 276 -16.81 6.15 -23.98
N ALA A 277 -15.70 5.41 -24.13
CA ALA A 277 -15.58 4.03 -23.66
C ALA A 277 -15.55 3.89 -22.14
N PHE A 278 -15.27 4.97 -21.42
CA PHE A 278 -15.12 4.99 -19.95
C PHE A 278 -16.27 5.67 -19.21
N LEU A 279 -17.17 6.31 -19.94
CA LEU A 279 -18.35 6.99 -19.40
C LEU A 279 -19.56 6.07 -19.19
N THR A 280 -19.35 4.75 -19.30
CA THR A 280 -20.38 3.74 -19.04
C THR A 280 -20.81 3.67 -17.57
N PRO A 281 -21.95 3.05 -17.25
CA PRO A 281 -22.88 3.39 -16.16
C PRO A 281 -22.37 3.28 -14.72
N SER A 282 -21.15 2.90 -14.46
CA SER A 282 -20.59 2.95 -13.09
C SER A 282 -20.16 4.35 -12.65
N TYR A 283 -20.05 5.30 -13.57
CA TYR A 283 -19.95 6.71 -13.28
C TYR A 283 -21.35 7.33 -13.48
N LYS A 284 -22.22 7.17 -12.49
CA LYS A 284 -23.48 7.92 -12.47
C LYS A 284 -23.13 9.40 -12.30
N VAL A 285 -22.96 10.08 -13.42
CA VAL A 285 -23.12 11.52 -13.46
C VAL A 285 -24.55 11.75 -13.05
N SER A 286 -24.78 12.37 -11.90
CA SER A 286 -26.06 12.97 -11.59
C SER A 286 -26.43 13.82 -12.80
N SER A 287 -27.53 13.49 -13.40
CA SER A 287 -28.02 13.96 -14.68
C SER A 287 -28.13 15.49 -14.75
N GLY A 288 -27.02 16.14 -15.05
CA GLY A 288 -26.99 17.44 -15.67
C GLY A 288 -26.89 17.20 -17.17
N SER A 289 -28.01 17.34 -17.85
CA SER A 289 -28.25 17.29 -19.26
C SER A 289 -27.03 17.62 -20.13
N LEU A 290 -26.34 16.62 -20.67
CA LEU A 290 -25.60 16.75 -21.90
C LEU A 290 -26.56 16.29 -23.01
N LYS A 291 -27.22 17.25 -23.66
CA LYS A 291 -27.87 17.02 -24.95
C LYS A 291 -26.85 16.40 -25.92
N PRO A 292 -27.18 15.31 -26.62
CA PRO A 292 -26.34 14.85 -27.72
C PRO A 292 -26.34 15.94 -28.78
N SER A 293 -25.16 16.49 -29.07
CA SER A 293 -24.95 17.34 -30.22
C SER A 293 -25.09 16.52 -31.48
N ALA A 294 -25.81 17.11 -32.42
CA ALA A 294 -26.27 16.53 -33.64
C ALA A 294 -25.20 15.84 -34.50
N SER A 295 -25.60 14.73 -35.11
CA SER A 295 -25.21 14.19 -36.40
C SER A 295 -23.76 14.40 -36.87
N VAL A 296 -22.93 13.39 -36.69
CA VAL A 296 -21.71 13.18 -37.48
C VAL A 296 -22.14 12.76 -38.90
N PRO A 297 -21.65 13.40 -39.97
CA PRO A 297 -21.91 12.95 -41.31
C PRO A 297 -21.31 11.59 -41.55
N SER A 298 -22.07 10.72 -42.17
CA SER A 298 -21.66 9.36 -42.57
C SER A 298 -20.40 9.41 -43.43
N ASN A 299 -19.33 8.79 -42.90
CA ASN A 299 -18.10 8.58 -43.63
C ASN A 299 -18.36 7.55 -44.78
N PRO A 300 -17.85 7.79 -45.96
CA PRO A 300 -18.02 6.86 -47.09
C PRO A 300 -17.23 5.56 -46.75
N THR A 301 -17.86 4.45 -47.08
CA THR A 301 -17.30 3.10 -46.99
C THR A 301 -15.95 3.02 -47.71
N PRO A 302 -14.85 2.63 -47.03
CA PRO A 302 -13.61 2.40 -47.75
C PRO A 302 -13.74 1.11 -48.57
N SER A 303 -13.55 1.24 -49.88
CA SER A 303 -13.37 0.12 -50.78
C SER A 303 -12.12 -0.66 -50.40
N ASN A 304 -12.29 -1.96 -50.21
CA ASN A 304 -11.27 -2.93 -49.87
C ASN A 304 -10.21 -2.99 -50.99
N PRO A 305 -8.93 -2.65 -50.74
CA PRO A 305 -7.87 -2.97 -51.70
C PRO A 305 -7.43 -4.42 -51.50
N ASP A 306 -7.24 -5.12 -52.61
CA ASP A 306 -6.74 -6.49 -52.68
C ASP A 306 -5.47 -6.70 -51.86
N PRO A 307 -5.28 -7.88 -51.24
CA PRO A 307 -4.12 -8.18 -50.44
C PRO A 307 -2.86 -8.32 -51.30
N VAL A 308 -2.00 -7.36 -51.28
CA VAL A 308 -0.63 -7.49 -51.78
C VAL A 308 0.17 -8.30 -50.75
N ASN A 309 0.58 -9.51 -51.16
CA ASN A 309 1.43 -10.40 -50.40
C ASN A 309 2.86 -9.81 -50.35
N PRO A 310 3.39 -9.37 -49.21
CA PRO A 310 4.81 -8.97 -49.12
C PRO A 310 5.66 -10.21 -48.85
N ASP A 311 6.69 -10.39 -49.67
CA ASP A 311 7.75 -11.36 -49.46
C ASP A 311 8.41 -11.24 -48.07
N PRO A 312 8.80 -12.36 -47.46
CA PRO A 312 9.40 -12.36 -46.13
C PRO A 312 10.82 -11.78 -46.14
N VAL A 313 10.97 -10.56 -45.62
CA VAL A 313 12.26 -10.01 -45.32
C VAL A 313 12.80 -10.68 -44.05
N LYS A 314 13.91 -11.42 -44.18
CA LYS A 314 14.66 -12.00 -43.07
C LYS A 314 15.14 -10.87 -42.13
N PRO A 315 14.81 -10.89 -40.83
CA PRO A 315 15.45 -9.96 -39.89
C PRO A 315 16.85 -10.43 -39.57
N ASN A 316 17.83 -9.52 -39.67
CA ASN A 316 19.17 -9.70 -39.11
C ASN A 316 19.08 -9.85 -37.61
N PRO A 317 19.85 -10.74 -36.97
CA PRO A 317 19.93 -10.85 -35.52
C PRO A 317 20.68 -9.66 -34.96
N VAL A 318 19.96 -8.78 -34.28
CA VAL A 318 20.55 -7.79 -33.38
C VAL A 318 20.64 -8.46 -32.00
N ASP A 319 21.87 -8.63 -31.54
CA ASP A 319 22.22 -9.17 -30.23
C ASP A 319 21.77 -8.21 -29.12
N PRO A 320 20.81 -8.58 -28.25
CA PRO A 320 20.44 -7.73 -27.14
C PRO A 320 21.30 -8.09 -25.93
N ASN A 321 22.41 -7.40 -25.76
CA ASN A 321 23.14 -7.42 -24.50
C ASN A 321 22.36 -6.55 -23.50
N PRO A 322 21.74 -7.10 -22.44
CA PRO A 322 21.07 -6.29 -21.45
C PRO A 322 22.13 -5.57 -20.59
N VAL A 323 22.22 -4.27 -20.75
CA VAL A 323 22.93 -3.42 -19.79
C VAL A 323 22.15 -3.46 -18.50
N ASN A 324 22.68 -4.18 -17.53
CA ASN A 324 22.16 -4.23 -16.14
C ASN A 324 22.55 -2.90 -15.47
N PRO A 325 21.62 -2.04 -15.07
CA PRO A 325 22.00 -0.86 -14.28
C PRO A 325 22.43 -1.30 -12.89
N ASP A 326 23.63 -0.91 -12.49
CA ASP A 326 24.16 -1.12 -11.15
C ASP A 326 23.19 -0.58 -10.08
N PRO A 327 23.02 -1.29 -8.95
CA PRO A 327 22.18 -0.83 -7.86
C PRO A 327 22.80 0.42 -7.22
N VAL A 328 22.08 1.53 -7.27
CA VAL A 328 22.41 2.76 -6.56
C VAL A 328 22.44 2.46 -5.06
N LYS A 329 23.61 2.58 -4.47
CA LYS A 329 23.86 2.41 -3.03
C LYS A 329 23.18 3.55 -2.27
N PRO A 330 22.27 3.28 -1.31
CA PRO A 330 21.67 4.35 -0.53
C PRO A 330 22.69 4.98 0.41
N THR A 331 22.71 6.31 0.45
CA THR A 331 23.51 7.12 1.36
C THR A 331 23.04 6.91 2.81
N PRO A 332 23.93 6.67 3.79
CA PRO A 332 23.53 6.47 5.18
C PRO A 332 23.27 7.81 5.87
N GLY A 333 22.02 8.07 6.16
CA GLY A 333 21.59 9.22 6.94
C GLY A 333 20.13 9.05 7.35
N GLY A 334 19.83 8.09 8.20
CA GLY A 334 18.48 7.87 8.66
C GLY A 334 18.44 7.13 9.99
N LYS A 335 17.61 7.63 10.89
CA LYS A 335 17.27 7.02 12.17
C LYS A 335 16.94 5.55 12.00
N LYS A 336 17.38 4.69 12.95
CA LYS A 336 17.13 3.25 12.95
C LYS A 336 15.67 2.91 12.66
N VAL A 337 15.43 2.30 11.52
CA VAL A 337 14.13 1.73 11.15
C VAL A 337 13.94 0.43 11.91
N LEU A 338 12.97 0.42 12.82
CA LEU A 338 12.55 -0.81 13.51
C LEU A 338 11.45 -1.47 12.69
N SER A 339 11.73 -2.67 12.18
CA SER A 339 10.72 -3.48 11.49
C SER A 339 9.70 -4.05 12.48
N LEU A 340 8.49 -4.37 12.04
CA LEU A 340 7.47 -5.12 12.80
C LEU A 340 7.95 -6.50 13.27
N THR A 341 9.13 -6.94 12.88
CA THR A 341 9.79 -8.15 13.37
C THR A 341 10.58 -7.83 14.63
N ALA A 342 10.17 -8.47 15.70
CA ALA A 342 10.78 -8.47 17.04
C ALA A 342 12.27 -8.16 17.11
N ILE A 343 12.61 -7.25 18.00
CA ILE A 343 13.93 -7.22 18.64
C ILE A 343 14.06 -8.52 19.46
N PRO A 344 15.14 -9.31 19.27
CA PRO A 344 15.39 -10.45 20.16
C PRO A 344 15.47 -9.90 21.61
N ALA A 345 14.77 -10.54 22.54
CA ALA A 345 15.05 -10.32 23.95
C ALA A 345 16.50 -10.77 24.17
N GLU A 346 17.38 -9.87 24.57
CA GLU A 346 18.69 -10.26 25.06
C GLU A 346 18.47 -11.18 26.24
N GLY A 347 19.02 -12.39 26.11
CA GLY A 347 18.98 -13.40 27.16
C GLY A 347 19.76 -12.90 28.35
N GLY A 348 19.09 -12.64 29.44
CA GLY A 348 19.71 -12.55 30.73
C GLY A 348 20.19 -13.91 31.13
N THR A 349 21.50 -14.15 31.08
CA THR A 349 22.15 -15.20 31.82
C THR A 349 22.31 -14.74 33.27
N MET A 350 21.73 -15.53 34.18
CA MET A 350 21.85 -15.58 35.65
C MET A 350 21.56 -14.31 36.44
#